data_2eede7cbd9bde6d836891275b518abe0
#
_entry.id   2eede7cbd9bde6d836891275b518abe0
#
_cell.length_a   1.000
_cell.length_b   1.000
_cell.length_c   1.000
_cell.angle_alpha   90.00
_cell.angle_beta   90.00
_cell.angle_gamma   90.00
#
_symmetry.space_group_name_H-M   'P 1'
#
loop_
_entity.id
_entity.type
_entity.pdbx_description
1 polymer ?
#
loop_
_entity_poly.entity_id
_entity_poly.type
_entity_poly.pdbx_seq_one_letter_code
_entity_poly.pdbx_strand_id
1 'polypeptide(L)'
;MKTVVLELYGGPSIGKSTCAAELYSALKHRHASVEIAHEYVKRWAWEGRPVGAFDAYYILGKQIKEESNLFGKVDVVVSECPVALSATYAELYAPEYVRRGITAAVRSYYDAVAQVGHRRIAIMLPRRHRYAAEGRFENEAQARIVDVVIATQLGNYKLETDALREMGAKSPADFEAFYRLDELGIDDIVSDVEKLLTEKRRGSRSCPVAD
;
A
#
# COMPACT_ATOMS: atom_id res chain seq x y z
N MET A 1 7.68 17.63 -4.40
CA MET A 1 8.58 16.45 -4.37
C MET A 1 7.73 15.21 -4.64
N LYS A 2 8.19 14.25 -5.46
CA LYS A 2 7.49 12.97 -5.67
C LYS A 2 7.87 12.00 -4.55
N THR A 3 6.92 11.26 -4.00
CA THR A 3 7.13 10.27 -2.94
C THR A 3 7.05 8.86 -3.51
N VAL A 4 7.87 7.93 -3.02
CA VAL A 4 7.74 6.49 -3.28
C VAL A 4 6.89 5.91 -2.16
N VAL A 5 5.83 5.17 -2.49
CA VAL A 5 4.93 4.52 -1.52
C VAL A 5 5.16 3.02 -1.57
N LEU A 6 5.66 2.47 -0.47
CA LEU A 6 5.82 1.02 -0.27
C LEU A 6 4.53 0.50 0.36
N GLU A 7 3.75 -0.24 -0.39
CA GLU A 7 2.44 -0.75 0.01
C GLU A 7 2.52 -2.20 0.46
N LEU A 8 2.26 -2.47 1.75
CA LEU A 8 2.35 -3.80 2.33
C LEU A 8 1.03 -4.54 2.22
N TYR A 9 1.00 -5.58 1.42
CA TYR A 9 -0.18 -6.40 1.17
C TYR A 9 -0.12 -7.73 1.92
N GLY A 10 -1.27 -8.11 2.46
CA GLY A 10 -1.51 -9.34 3.19
C GLY A 10 -2.58 -9.16 4.25
N GLY A 11 -3.23 -10.24 4.63
CA GLY A 11 -4.32 -10.25 5.61
C GLY A 11 -3.87 -9.95 7.04
N PRO A 12 -4.81 -10.03 7.98
CA PRO A 12 -4.53 -9.82 9.40
C PRO A 12 -3.46 -10.78 9.93
N SER A 13 -2.61 -10.29 10.85
CA SER A 13 -1.56 -11.08 11.52
C SER A 13 -0.52 -11.73 10.59
N ILE A 14 -0.30 -11.19 9.37
CA ILE A 14 0.70 -11.70 8.42
C ILE A 14 2.12 -11.13 8.66
N GLY A 15 2.24 -10.09 9.48
CA GLY A 15 3.54 -9.45 9.79
C GLY A 15 3.75 -8.09 9.15
N LYS A 16 2.70 -7.41 8.63
CA LYS A 16 2.83 -6.09 7.99
C LYS A 16 3.54 -5.05 8.87
N SER A 17 3.15 -4.94 10.15
CA SER A 17 3.78 -3.97 11.05
C SER A 17 5.25 -4.28 11.33
N THR A 18 5.62 -5.57 11.40
CA THR A 18 7.02 -5.99 11.54
C THR A 18 7.82 -5.61 10.29
N CYS A 19 7.32 -5.96 9.11
CA CYS A 19 7.94 -5.60 7.84
C CYS A 19 8.06 -4.06 7.67
N ALA A 20 7.02 -3.30 8.06
CA ALA A 20 7.06 -1.84 8.02
C ALA A 20 8.17 -1.27 8.91
N ALA A 21 8.35 -1.81 10.13
CA ALA A 21 9.41 -1.39 11.04
C ALA A 21 10.82 -1.73 10.50
N GLU A 22 10.98 -2.90 9.87
CA GLU A 22 12.25 -3.31 9.24
C GLU A 22 12.59 -2.41 8.05
N LEU A 23 11.65 -2.17 7.14
CA LEU A 23 11.84 -1.25 6.00
C LEU A 23 12.13 0.17 6.48
N TYR A 24 11.39 0.66 7.47
CA TYR A 24 11.61 1.98 8.06
C TYR A 24 13.02 2.10 8.62
N SER A 25 13.45 1.15 9.45
CA SER A 25 14.78 1.14 10.04
C SER A 25 15.87 1.08 8.98
N ALA A 26 15.75 0.15 8.02
CA ALA A 26 16.74 0.00 6.96
C ALA A 26 16.87 1.26 6.08
N LEU A 27 15.75 1.89 5.71
CA LEU A 27 15.76 3.13 4.93
C LEU A 27 16.31 4.32 5.72
N LYS A 28 16.01 4.43 7.03
CA LYS A 28 16.63 5.46 7.90
C LYS A 28 18.14 5.31 7.99
N HIS A 29 18.65 4.09 8.11
CA HIS A 29 20.10 3.83 8.10
C HIS A 29 20.77 4.23 6.77
N ARG A 30 20.03 4.22 5.67
CA ARG A 30 20.44 4.71 4.35
C ARG A 30 20.20 6.21 4.13
N HIS A 31 19.88 6.96 5.20
CA HIS A 31 19.62 8.41 5.17
C HIS A 31 18.45 8.84 4.27
N ALA A 32 17.49 7.96 4.00
CA ALA A 32 16.26 8.33 3.34
C ALA A 32 15.32 9.05 4.31
N SER A 33 14.58 10.06 3.81
CA SER A 33 13.45 10.63 4.54
C SER A 33 12.28 9.68 4.40
N VAL A 34 11.95 8.92 5.45
CA VAL A 34 10.91 7.88 5.43
C VAL A 34 9.98 8.01 6.63
N GLU A 35 8.69 7.77 6.42
CA GLU A 35 7.67 7.69 7.47
C GLU A 35 6.71 6.53 7.22
N ILE A 36 6.06 6.05 8.29
CA ILE A 36 5.06 4.96 8.23
C ILE A 36 3.66 5.58 8.22
N ALA A 37 2.85 5.20 7.24
CA ALA A 37 1.41 5.41 7.27
C ALA A 37 0.76 4.20 7.96
N HIS A 38 0.31 4.40 9.20
CA HIS A 38 -0.22 3.34 10.05
C HIS A 38 -1.62 2.89 9.64
N GLU A 39 -1.97 1.66 9.99
CA GLU A 39 -3.32 1.12 9.83
C GLU A 39 -4.29 1.82 10.80
N TYR A 40 -5.16 2.68 10.25
CA TYR A 40 -6.08 3.47 11.06
C TYR A 40 -7.07 2.61 11.87
N VAL A 41 -7.67 1.61 11.24
CA VAL A 41 -8.75 0.81 11.87
C VAL A 41 -8.24 -0.13 12.97
N LYS A 42 -6.95 -0.40 13.05
CA LYS A 42 -6.34 -1.27 14.06
C LYS A 42 -6.66 -0.84 15.50
N ARG A 43 -6.78 0.48 15.74
CA ARG A 43 -7.19 1.01 17.05
C ARG A 43 -8.58 0.52 17.46
N TRP A 44 -9.53 0.46 16.52
CA TRP A 44 -10.89 -0.01 16.82
C TRP A 44 -10.93 -1.48 17.24
N ALA A 45 -10.04 -2.31 16.67
CA ALA A 45 -9.91 -3.70 17.10
C ALA A 45 -9.45 -3.81 18.55
N TRP A 46 -8.49 -2.97 18.99
CA TRP A 46 -8.06 -2.91 20.38
C TRP A 46 -9.14 -2.36 21.34
N GLU A 47 -9.98 -1.47 20.85
CA GLU A 47 -11.10 -0.90 21.60
C GLU A 47 -12.32 -1.86 21.64
N GLY A 48 -12.28 -2.98 20.91
CA GLY A 48 -13.43 -3.87 20.72
C GLY A 48 -14.60 -3.21 19.97
N ARG A 49 -14.34 -2.13 19.24
CA ARG A 49 -15.35 -1.37 18.51
C ARG A 49 -15.72 -2.09 17.22
N PRO A 50 -17.01 -2.45 16.99
CA PRO A 50 -17.44 -3.08 15.76
C PRO A 50 -17.34 -2.11 14.57
N VAL A 51 -17.17 -2.65 13.38
CA VAL A 51 -17.20 -1.89 12.11
C VAL A 51 -18.55 -2.06 11.46
N GLY A 52 -19.34 -0.98 11.39
CA GLY A 52 -20.61 -0.95 10.66
C GLY A 52 -20.41 -0.68 9.16
N ALA A 53 -21.44 -0.95 8.36
CA ALA A 53 -21.36 -0.83 6.90
C ALA A 53 -20.89 0.57 6.44
N PHE A 54 -21.43 1.64 7.00
CA PHE A 54 -21.05 3.02 6.63
C PHE A 54 -19.74 3.48 7.24
N ASP A 55 -19.21 2.80 8.27
CA ASP A 55 -17.89 3.08 8.82
C ASP A 55 -16.79 2.84 7.78
N ALA A 56 -17.03 1.99 6.77
CA ALA A 56 -16.11 1.75 5.68
C ALA A 56 -15.67 3.04 4.96
N TYR A 57 -16.58 3.99 4.75
CA TYR A 57 -16.26 5.29 4.16
C TYR A 57 -15.40 6.15 5.08
N TYR A 58 -15.69 6.14 6.37
CA TYR A 58 -14.91 6.88 7.36
C TYR A 58 -13.49 6.31 7.49
N ILE A 59 -13.37 4.98 7.57
CA ILE A 59 -12.08 4.27 7.64
C ILE A 59 -11.26 4.54 6.39
N LEU A 60 -11.86 4.45 5.19
CA LEU A 60 -11.21 4.79 3.93
C LEU A 60 -10.68 6.23 3.94
N GLY A 61 -11.51 7.20 4.32
CA GLY A 61 -11.11 8.61 4.38
C GLY A 61 -9.95 8.86 5.35
N LYS A 62 -9.94 8.16 6.49
CA LYS A 62 -8.83 8.22 7.45
C LYS A 62 -7.56 7.58 6.90
N GLN A 63 -7.65 6.42 6.25
CA GLN A 63 -6.48 5.76 5.67
C GLN A 63 -5.88 6.58 4.52
N ILE A 64 -6.72 7.17 3.67
CA ILE A 64 -6.26 8.15 2.66
C ILE A 64 -5.50 9.30 3.33
N LYS A 65 -6.00 9.80 4.46
CA LYS A 65 -5.37 10.91 5.18
C LYS A 65 -4.03 10.51 5.80
N GLU A 66 -3.90 9.29 6.35
CA GLU A 66 -2.63 8.76 6.86
C GLU A 66 -1.54 8.76 5.78
N GLU A 67 -1.84 8.28 4.59
CA GLU A 67 -0.88 8.27 3.48
C GLU A 67 -0.63 9.68 2.91
N SER A 68 -1.70 10.41 2.54
CA SER A 68 -1.60 11.66 1.80
C SER A 68 -0.96 12.80 2.61
N ASN A 69 -1.02 12.75 3.94
CA ASN A 69 -0.33 13.71 4.79
C ASN A 69 1.20 13.71 4.60
N LEU A 70 1.76 12.62 4.14
CA LEU A 70 3.19 12.41 3.97
C LEU A 70 3.66 12.69 2.54
N PHE A 71 2.74 12.73 1.58
CA PHE A 71 3.05 12.94 0.18
C PHE A 71 3.73 14.30 -0.06
N GLY A 72 4.81 14.27 -0.82
CA GLY A 72 5.62 15.44 -1.13
C GLY A 72 6.51 15.95 0.02
N LYS A 73 6.38 15.40 1.23
CA LYS A 73 7.13 15.80 2.43
C LYS A 73 8.28 14.84 2.76
N VAL A 74 8.12 13.56 2.42
CA VAL A 74 9.14 12.53 2.62
C VAL A 74 9.48 11.85 1.30
N ASP A 75 10.67 11.25 1.23
CA ASP A 75 11.10 10.48 0.06
C ASP A 75 10.32 9.18 -0.07
N VAL A 76 10.06 8.51 1.05
CA VAL A 76 9.40 7.21 1.11
C VAL A 76 8.29 7.20 2.16
N VAL A 77 7.15 6.63 1.80
CA VAL A 77 6.08 6.25 2.74
C VAL A 77 5.99 4.75 2.77
N VAL A 78 6.04 4.14 3.95
CA VAL A 78 5.72 2.72 4.15
C VAL A 78 4.28 2.62 4.63
N SER A 79 3.38 2.12 3.78
CA SER A 79 1.96 1.96 4.12
C SER A 79 1.70 0.57 4.68
N GLU A 80 1.40 0.50 5.99
CA GLU A 80 1.03 -0.75 6.68
C GLU A 80 -0.33 -1.30 6.22
N CYS A 81 -1.21 -0.43 5.76
CA CYS A 81 -2.53 -0.78 5.26
C CYS A 81 -2.82 0.08 4.02
N PRO A 82 -2.35 -0.33 2.83
CA PRO A 82 -2.62 0.40 1.60
C PRO A 82 -4.10 0.72 1.42
N VAL A 83 -4.41 1.90 0.92
CA VAL A 83 -5.80 2.34 0.66
C VAL A 83 -6.58 1.30 -0.17
N ALA A 84 -5.91 0.55 -1.05
CA ALA A 84 -6.49 -0.55 -1.83
C ALA A 84 -7.14 -1.63 -0.96
N LEU A 85 -6.62 -1.91 0.25
CA LEU A 85 -7.19 -2.91 1.14
C LEU A 85 -8.61 -2.53 1.60
N SER A 86 -8.97 -1.25 1.60
CA SER A 86 -10.36 -0.85 1.87
C SER A 86 -11.35 -1.45 0.86
N ALA A 87 -10.97 -1.58 -0.42
CA ALA A 87 -11.80 -2.24 -1.42
C ALA A 87 -11.86 -3.77 -1.18
N THR A 88 -10.75 -4.39 -0.77
CA THR A 88 -10.71 -5.82 -0.41
C THR A 88 -11.64 -6.13 0.76
N TYR A 89 -11.57 -5.35 1.84
CA TYR A 89 -12.46 -5.53 2.99
C TYR A 89 -13.92 -5.21 2.66
N ALA A 90 -14.18 -4.21 1.82
CA ALA A 90 -15.53 -3.92 1.35
C ALA A 90 -16.10 -5.06 0.50
N GLU A 91 -15.28 -5.71 -0.33
CA GLU A 91 -15.69 -6.89 -1.12
C GLU A 91 -16.09 -8.05 -0.22
N LEU A 92 -15.39 -8.28 0.86
CA LEU A 92 -15.61 -9.40 1.77
C LEU A 92 -16.79 -9.17 2.76
N TYR A 93 -16.98 -7.93 3.22
CA TYR A 93 -17.80 -7.69 4.40
C TYR A 93 -18.88 -6.61 4.22
N ALA A 94 -18.81 -5.79 3.16
CA ALA A 94 -19.77 -4.70 2.99
C ALA A 94 -20.94 -5.08 2.06
N PRO A 95 -22.13 -4.50 2.28
CA PRO A 95 -23.23 -4.60 1.32
C PRO A 95 -22.87 -4.03 -0.04
N GLU A 96 -23.51 -4.51 -1.11
CA GLU A 96 -23.23 -4.14 -2.50
C GLU A 96 -23.19 -2.62 -2.72
N TYR A 97 -24.14 -1.89 -2.14
CA TYR A 97 -24.24 -0.43 -2.29
C TYR A 97 -23.07 0.33 -1.64
N VAL A 98 -22.46 -0.21 -0.57
CA VAL A 98 -21.23 0.35 0.05
C VAL A 98 -20.01 -0.07 -0.75
N ARG A 99 -19.91 -1.34 -1.11
CA ARG A 99 -18.80 -1.92 -1.88
C ARG A 99 -18.52 -1.13 -3.16
N ARG A 100 -19.54 -0.83 -3.96
CA ARG A 100 -19.39 -0.03 -5.19
C ARG A 100 -18.78 1.34 -4.92
N GLY A 101 -19.28 2.03 -3.90
CA GLY A 101 -18.79 3.37 -3.54
C GLY A 101 -17.34 3.35 -3.07
N ILE A 102 -16.98 2.39 -2.21
CA ILE A 102 -15.60 2.22 -1.72
C ILE A 102 -14.65 1.91 -2.88
N THR A 103 -15.00 0.95 -3.74
CA THR A 103 -14.17 0.58 -4.90
C THR A 103 -13.94 1.75 -5.85
N ALA A 104 -14.98 2.53 -6.14
CA ALA A 104 -14.88 3.72 -6.97
C ALA A 104 -13.97 4.80 -6.34
N ALA A 105 -14.11 5.03 -5.02
CA ALA A 105 -13.30 6.00 -4.30
C ALA A 105 -11.82 5.58 -4.23
N VAL A 106 -11.53 4.30 -4.00
CA VAL A 106 -10.17 3.75 -4.02
C VAL A 106 -9.53 3.94 -5.41
N ARG A 107 -10.26 3.63 -6.48
CA ARG A 107 -9.77 3.83 -7.86
C ARG A 107 -9.44 5.30 -8.11
N SER A 108 -10.37 6.21 -7.80
CA SER A 108 -10.17 7.66 -7.94
C SER A 108 -8.97 8.17 -7.13
N TYR A 109 -8.75 7.64 -5.93
CA TYR A 109 -7.56 7.99 -5.13
C TYR A 109 -6.26 7.62 -5.86
N TYR A 110 -6.16 6.41 -6.40
CA TYR A 110 -4.95 5.99 -7.11
C TYR A 110 -4.73 6.71 -8.43
N ASP A 111 -5.80 7.08 -9.13
CA ASP A 111 -5.71 7.94 -10.31
C ASP A 111 -5.10 9.31 -9.94
N ALA A 112 -5.53 9.89 -8.82
CA ALA A 112 -4.97 11.15 -8.33
C ALA A 112 -3.50 11.00 -7.91
N VAL A 113 -3.13 9.91 -7.20
CA VAL A 113 -1.75 9.61 -6.81
C VAL A 113 -0.83 9.53 -8.04
N ALA A 114 -1.29 8.86 -9.09
CA ALA A 114 -0.56 8.74 -10.35
C ALA A 114 -0.43 10.09 -11.09
N GLN A 115 -1.49 10.89 -11.14
CA GLN A 115 -1.47 12.23 -11.78
C GLN A 115 -0.48 13.18 -11.10
N VAL A 116 -0.37 13.14 -9.77
CA VAL A 116 0.63 13.91 -9.03
C VAL A 116 2.05 13.35 -9.25
N GLY A 117 2.15 12.11 -9.72
CA GLY A 117 3.40 11.44 -10.10
C GLY A 117 4.12 10.81 -8.90
N HIS A 118 3.41 10.43 -7.84
CA HIS A 118 3.94 9.54 -6.82
C HIS A 118 4.11 8.13 -7.40
N ARG A 119 5.13 7.40 -6.93
CA ARG A 119 5.43 6.05 -7.39
C ARG A 119 4.97 5.05 -6.33
N ARG A 120 4.42 3.93 -6.76
CA ARG A 120 3.90 2.88 -5.88
C ARG A 120 4.66 1.59 -6.11
N ILE A 121 5.03 0.93 -5.01
CA ILE A 121 5.65 -0.39 -5.02
C ILE A 121 4.80 -1.31 -4.16
N ALA A 122 4.25 -2.36 -4.76
CA ALA A 122 3.49 -3.36 -4.04
C ALA A 122 4.41 -4.44 -3.47
N ILE A 123 4.26 -4.75 -2.19
CA ILE A 123 5.01 -5.78 -1.47
C ILE A 123 4.03 -6.77 -0.87
N MET A 124 3.94 -7.97 -1.45
CA MET A 124 3.10 -9.06 -0.95
C MET A 124 3.85 -9.86 0.11
N LEU A 125 3.27 -9.98 1.30
CA LEU A 125 3.84 -10.74 2.40
C LEU A 125 3.33 -12.18 2.39
N PRO A 126 4.21 -13.19 2.56
CA PRO A 126 3.80 -14.56 2.78
C PRO A 126 3.39 -14.80 4.24
N ARG A 127 2.39 -15.65 4.46
CA ARG A 127 2.00 -16.05 5.82
C ARG A 127 2.97 -17.11 6.37
N ARG A 128 3.98 -16.65 7.10
CA ARG A 128 5.05 -17.51 7.68
C ARG A 128 4.87 -17.72 9.18
N HIS A 129 4.13 -16.84 9.87
CA HIS A 129 4.03 -16.84 11.32
C HIS A 129 2.69 -17.41 11.81
N ARG A 130 2.69 -17.89 13.06
CA ARG A 130 1.46 -18.28 13.73
C ARG A 130 0.52 -17.08 13.85
N TYR A 131 -0.77 -17.32 13.66
CA TYR A 131 -1.79 -16.29 13.80
C TYR A 131 -1.87 -15.80 15.25
N ALA A 132 -1.83 -14.48 15.45
CA ALA A 132 -2.08 -13.80 16.71
C ALA A 132 -3.44 -13.09 16.63
N ALA A 133 -4.36 -13.44 17.54
CA ALA A 133 -5.75 -12.96 17.52
C ALA A 133 -5.92 -11.58 18.15
N GLU A 134 -5.00 -11.19 19.03
CA GLU A 134 -5.11 -9.93 19.78
C GLU A 134 -5.09 -8.71 18.87
N GLY A 135 -6.07 -7.82 19.04
CA GLY A 135 -6.20 -6.61 18.24
C GLY A 135 -6.58 -6.90 16.77
N ARG A 136 -7.37 -7.94 16.53
CA ARG A 136 -7.89 -8.31 15.20
C ARG A 136 -9.40 -8.49 15.25
N PHE A 137 -10.07 -8.20 14.12
CA PHE A 137 -11.49 -8.46 13.91
C PHE A 137 -11.73 -9.89 13.42
N GLU A 138 -10.81 -10.41 12.60
CA GLU A 138 -10.90 -11.71 11.96
C GLU A 138 -10.29 -12.81 12.84
N ASN A 139 -10.76 -14.03 12.66
CA ASN A 139 -10.08 -15.23 13.08
C ASN A 139 -9.07 -15.71 12.02
N GLU A 140 -8.31 -16.78 12.32
CA GLU A 140 -7.28 -17.28 11.40
C GLU A 140 -7.84 -17.73 10.05
N ALA A 141 -9.00 -18.38 10.03
CA ALA A 141 -9.62 -18.85 8.78
C ALA A 141 -10.04 -17.66 7.90
N GLN A 142 -10.64 -16.64 8.50
CA GLN A 142 -10.99 -15.40 7.80
C GLN A 142 -9.74 -14.67 7.29
N ALA A 143 -8.67 -14.60 8.09
CA ALA A 143 -7.41 -13.99 7.68
C ALA A 143 -6.80 -14.68 6.44
N ARG A 144 -6.90 -16.01 6.34
CA ARG A 144 -6.47 -16.77 5.16
C ARG A 144 -7.32 -16.49 3.92
N ILE A 145 -8.64 -16.28 4.09
CA ILE A 145 -9.51 -15.85 3.00
C ILE A 145 -9.09 -14.46 2.50
N VAL A 146 -8.81 -13.52 3.42
CA VAL A 146 -8.30 -12.19 3.06
C VAL A 146 -7.01 -12.29 2.24
N ASP A 147 -6.06 -13.17 2.63
CA ASP A 147 -4.82 -13.38 1.88
C ASP A 147 -5.09 -13.81 0.43
N VAL A 148 -6.03 -14.77 0.24
CA VAL A 148 -6.38 -15.27 -1.09
C VAL A 148 -7.01 -14.18 -1.94
N VAL A 149 -7.92 -13.39 -1.38
CA VAL A 149 -8.59 -12.29 -2.11
C VAL A 149 -7.57 -11.24 -2.51
N ILE A 150 -6.68 -10.83 -1.61
CA ILE A 150 -5.60 -9.87 -1.90
C ILE A 150 -4.71 -10.41 -3.03
N ALA A 151 -4.25 -11.65 -2.93
CA ALA A 151 -3.38 -12.25 -3.96
C ALA A 151 -4.05 -12.30 -5.32
N THR A 152 -5.35 -12.62 -5.36
CA THR A 152 -6.15 -12.66 -6.59
C THR A 152 -6.30 -11.26 -7.19
N GLN A 153 -6.64 -10.26 -6.37
CA GLN A 153 -6.79 -8.87 -6.83
C GLN A 153 -5.47 -8.31 -7.37
N LEU A 154 -4.35 -8.53 -6.69
CA LEU A 154 -3.03 -8.10 -7.14
C LEU A 154 -2.58 -8.86 -8.40
N GLY A 155 -2.89 -10.15 -8.52
CA GLY A 155 -2.60 -10.95 -9.72
C GLY A 155 -3.37 -10.45 -10.94
N ASN A 156 -4.65 -10.18 -10.80
CA ASN A 156 -5.48 -9.60 -11.87
C ASN A 156 -4.98 -8.22 -12.26
N TYR A 157 -4.64 -7.39 -11.29
CA TYR A 157 -4.10 -6.06 -11.53
C TYR A 157 -2.79 -6.09 -12.32
N LYS A 158 -1.88 -7.01 -11.98
CA LYS A 158 -0.63 -7.21 -12.72
C LYS A 158 -0.88 -7.60 -14.18
N LEU A 159 -1.81 -8.53 -14.42
CA LEU A 159 -2.17 -8.96 -15.78
C LEU A 159 -2.74 -7.82 -16.62
N GLU A 160 -3.64 -7.00 -16.05
CA GLU A 160 -4.17 -5.83 -16.73
C GLU A 160 -3.08 -4.81 -17.06
N THR A 161 -2.18 -4.56 -16.12
CA THR A 161 -1.06 -3.63 -16.29
C THR A 161 -0.10 -4.10 -17.38
N ASP A 162 0.29 -5.37 -17.37
CA ASP A 162 1.19 -5.94 -18.37
C ASP A 162 0.55 -5.90 -19.77
N ALA A 163 -0.73 -6.22 -19.90
CA ALA A 163 -1.45 -6.12 -21.17
C ALA A 163 -1.52 -4.67 -21.70
N LEU A 164 -1.77 -3.69 -20.83
CA LEU A 164 -1.77 -2.27 -21.21
C LEU A 164 -0.38 -1.80 -21.65
N ARG A 165 0.69 -2.23 -20.98
CA ARG A 165 2.07 -1.91 -21.35
C ARG A 165 2.44 -2.48 -22.73
N GLU A 166 2.05 -3.74 -23.01
CA GLU A 166 2.23 -4.34 -24.34
C GLU A 166 1.52 -3.56 -25.44
N MET A 167 0.37 -2.94 -25.13
CA MET A 167 -0.36 -2.06 -26.02
C MET A 167 0.18 -0.62 -26.08
N GLY A 168 1.28 -0.32 -25.39
CA GLY A 168 1.87 1.02 -25.29
C GLY A 168 1.08 2.02 -24.46
N ALA A 169 0.09 1.56 -23.69
CA ALA A 169 -0.71 2.37 -22.78
C ALA A 169 -0.15 2.28 -21.35
N LYS A 170 -0.27 3.38 -20.59
CA LYS A 170 0.00 3.36 -19.13
C LYS A 170 -1.33 3.33 -18.39
N SER A 171 -1.45 2.40 -17.44
CA SER A 171 -2.52 2.49 -16.45
C SER A 171 -2.20 3.60 -15.45
N PRO A 172 -3.13 4.49 -15.09
CA PRO A 172 -2.92 5.52 -14.08
C PRO A 172 -2.54 4.95 -12.70
N ALA A 173 -2.93 3.72 -12.47
CA ALA A 173 -2.75 3.02 -11.19
C ALA A 173 -1.56 2.04 -11.17
N ASP A 174 -0.65 2.07 -12.18
CA ASP A 174 0.48 1.16 -12.27
C ASP A 174 1.39 1.18 -11.05
N PHE A 175 1.80 -0.01 -10.59
CA PHE A 175 2.93 -0.14 -9.70
C PHE A 175 4.24 0.03 -10.47
N GLU A 176 5.20 0.76 -9.91
CA GLU A 176 6.57 0.83 -10.40
C GLU A 176 7.24 -0.55 -10.34
N ALA A 177 6.97 -1.30 -9.25
CA ALA A 177 7.42 -2.65 -9.05
C ALA A 177 6.44 -3.44 -8.17
N PHE A 178 6.48 -4.76 -8.32
CA PHE A 178 5.74 -5.71 -7.49
C PHE A 178 6.72 -6.75 -6.93
N TYR A 179 6.78 -6.86 -5.62
CA TYR A 179 7.64 -7.81 -4.91
C TYR A 179 6.84 -8.81 -4.11
N ARG A 180 7.36 -10.03 -4.06
CA ARG A 180 6.93 -11.04 -3.10
C ARG A 180 8.06 -11.24 -2.09
N LEU A 181 7.76 -11.07 -0.81
CA LEU A 181 8.76 -11.13 0.26
C LEU A 181 9.26 -12.56 0.55
N ASP A 182 8.71 -13.58 -0.10
CA ASP A 182 9.24 -14.95 -0.11
C ASP A 182 10.32 -15.17 -1.18
N GLU A 183 10.42 -14.27 -2.16
CA GLU A 183 11.38 -14.31 -3.26
C GLU A 183 12.54 -13.33 -3.05
N LEU A 184 12.28 -12.21 -2.39
CA LEU A 184 13.23 -11.12 -2.16
C LEU A 184 13.29 -10.72 -0.68
N GLY A 185 14.46 -10.34 -0.21
CA GLY A 185 14.68 -9.81 1.14
C GLY A 185 14.38 -8.31 1.26
N ILE A 186 14.36 -7.82 2.51
CA ILE A 186 14.23 -6.38 2.81
C ILE A 186 15.34 -5.57 2.15
N ASP A 187 16.58 -6.06 2.17
CA ASP A 187 17.73 -5.37 1.59
C ASP A 187 17.64 -5.19 0.07
N ASP A 188 17.05 -6.17 -0.63
CA ASP A 188 16.82 -6.07 -2.08
C ASP A 188 15.82 -4.95 -2.39
N ILE A 189 14.71 -4.90 -1.65
CA ILE A 189 13.69 -3.86 -1.79
C ILE A 189 14.29 -2.49 -1.48
N VAL A 190 15.06 -2.37 -0.40
CA VAL A 190 15.73 -1.11 0.00
C VAL A 190 16.70 -0.66 -1.08
N SER A 191 17.47 -1.56 -1.67
CA SER A 191 18.42 -1.25 -2.75
C SER A 191 17.72 -0.72 -3.99
N ASP A 192 16.57 -1.29 -4.36
CA ASP A 192 15.80 -0.82 -5.51
C ASP A 192 15.14 0.54 -5.23
N VAL A 193 14.66 0.77 -4.02
CA VAL A 193 14.17 2.10 -3.61
C VAL A 193 15.28 3.15 -3.71
N GLU A 194 16.51 2.85 -3.28
CA GLU A 194 17.64 3.76 -3.40
C GLU A 194 17.98 4.13 -4.85
N LYS A 195 17.90 3.17 -5.77
CA LYS A 195 18.05 3.45 -7.21
C LYS A 195 17.02 4.46 -7.68
N LEU A 196 15.74 4.24 -7.34
CA LEU A 196 14.65 5.14 -7.69
C LEU A 196 14.84 6.55 -7.11
N LEU A 197 15.31 6.67 -5.86
CA LEU A 197 15.59 7.95 -5.22
C LEU A 197 16.79 8.67 -5.86
N THR A 198 17.79 7.92 -6.31
CA THR A 198 18.98 8.48 -6.98
C THR A 198 18.66 9.02 -8.37
N GLU A 199 17.89 8.29 -9.16
CA GLU A 199 17.38 8.73 -10.46
C GLU A 199 16.59 10.02 -10.34
N LYS A 200 15.73 10.12 -9.33
CA LYS A 200 14.96 11.31 -8.99
C LYS A 200 15.85 12.54 -8.74
N ARG A 201 16.94 12.37 -7.96
CA ARG A 201 17.88 13.45 -7.64
C ARG A 201 18.66 13.94 -8.88
N ARG A 202 18.98 13.04 -9.81
CA ARG A 202 19.62 13.38 -11.09
C ARG A 202 18.68 14.15 -12.01
N GLY A 203 17.43 13.71 -12.17
CA GLY A 203 16.41 14.37 -13.01
C GLY A 203 16.05 15.78 -12.54
N SER A 204 16.12 16.06 -11.23
CA SER A 204 15.84 17.40 -10.70
C SER A 204 16.98 18.42 -10.89
N ARG A 205 18.20 17.97 -11.17
CA ARG A 205 19.37 18.84 -11.42
C ARG A 205 19.53 19.24 -12.89
N SER A 206 18.77 18.66 -13.82
CA SER A 206 18.87 18.92 -15.25
C SER A 206 17.88 19.96 -15.78
N CYS A 207 17.11 20.63 -14.92
CA CYS A 207 16.29 21.76 -15.33
C CYS A 207 17.08 23.04 -15.07
N PRO A 208 17.66 23.72 -16.09
CA PRO A 208 18.26 25.05 -15.89
C PRO A 208 17.13 26.02 -15.55
N VAL A 209 17.33 26.76 -14.47
CA VAL A 209 16.53 27.96 -14.17
C VAL A 209 16.71 28.88 -15.38
N ALA A 210 15.67 29.10 -16.15
CA ALA A 210 15.63 30.18 -17.12
C ALA A 210 15.51 31.48 -16.31
N ASP A 211 16.53 32.31 -16.42
CA ASP A 211 16.58 33.68 -15.93
C ASP A 211 15.48 34.55 -16.60
#